data_8b806a228717632af4d08960d9396906
#
_entry.id   8b806a228717632af4d08960d9396906
#
_cell.length_a   1.000
_cell.length_b   1.000
_cell.length_c   1.000
_cell.angle_alpha   90.00
_cell.angle_beta   90.00
_cell.angle_gamma   90.00
#
_symmetry.space_group_name_H-M   'P 1'
#
loop_
_entity.id
_entity.type
_entity.pdbx_description
1 polymer ?
#
loop_
_entity_poly.entity_id
_entity_poly.type
_entity_poly.pdbx_seq_one_letter_code
_entity_poly.pdbx_strand_id
1 'polypeptide(L)' 'MRYCIERICPTGDVSEKFGDYSDEKEANRNAELLNMVDPFNNYKVKKEA' A
#
# COMPACT_ATOMS: atom_id res chain seq x y z
N MET A 1 6.00 -12.85 8.99
CA MET A 1 4.84 -12.03 8.63
C MET A 1 5.13 -11.28 7.35
N ARG A 2 4.11 -11.12 6.54
CA ARG A 2 4.25 -10.44 5.27
C ARG A 2 3.30 -9.27 5.18
N TYR A 3 3.69 -8.29 4.42
CA TYR A 3 2.91 -7.07 4.23
C TYR A 3 2.81 -6.76 2.76
N CYS A 4 1.67 -6.24 2.34
CA CYS A 4 1.50 -5.78 0.97
C CYS A 4 0.91 -4.37 1.00
N ILE A 5 0.87 -3.74 -0.17
CA ILE A 5 0.30 -2.41 -0.32
C ILE A 5 -0.97 -2.54 -1.14
N GLU A 6 -2.04 -1.92 -0.66
CA GLU A 6 -3.30 -1.87 -1.38
C GLU A 6 -3.49 -0.49 -1.97
N ARG A 7 -3.75 -0.43 -3.27
CA ARG A 7 -4.10 0.81 -3.93
C ARG A 7 -5.62 0.95 -3.89
N ILE A 8 -6.06 2.03 -3.27
CA ILE A 8 -7.48 2.29 -3.06
C ILE A 8 -7.91 3.44 -3.95
N CYS A 9 -8.91 3.19 -4.78
CA CYS A 9 -9.46 4.19 -5.67
C CYS A 9 -10.20 5.29 -4.90
N PRO A 10 -10.41 6.46 -5.53
CA PRO A 10 -11.19 7.53 -4.87
C PRO A 10 -12.60 7.09 -4.45
N THR A 11 -13.13 6.05 -5.08
CA THR A 11 -14.44 5.48 -4.71
C THR A 11 -14.38 4.67 -3.42
N GLY A 12 -13.17 4.34 -2.94
CA GLY A 12 -13.00 3.54 -1.74
C GLY A 12 -12.73 2.06 -2.00
N ASP A 13 -12.77 1.64 -3.25
CA ASP A 13 -12.54 0.24 -3.60
C ASP A 13 -11.05 -0.05 -3.76
N VAL A 14 -10.65 -1.24 -3.36
CA VAL A 14 -9.28 -1.71 -3.58
C VAL A 14 -9.14 -2.09 -5.04
N SER A 15 -8.31 -1.36 -5.78
CA SER A 15 -8.10 -1.62 -7.20
C SER A 15 -6.96 -2.58 -7.46
N GLU A 16 -5.98 -2.64 -6.55
CA GLU A 16 -4.83 -3.49 -6.76
C GLU A 16 -4.11 -3.76 -5.44
N LYS A 17 -3.51 -4.94 -5.34
CA LYS A 17 -2.63 -5.28 -4.23
C LYS A 17 -1.29 -5.65 -4.82
N PHE A 18 -0.20 -5.17 -4.21
CA PHE A 18 1.12 -5.47 -4.72
C PHE A 18 2.16 -5.33 -3.63
N GLY A 19 3.36 -5.82 -3.95
CA GLY A 19 4.47 -5.79 -3.02
C GLY A 19 4.48 -7.01 -2.12
N ASP A 20 5.67 -7.35 -1.65
CA ASP A 20 5.87 -8.46 -0.74
C ASP A 20 6.98 -8.04 0.21
N TYR A 21 6.60 -7.49 1.34
CA TYR A 21 7.54 -6.94 2.30
C TYR A 21 7.53 -7.79 3.55
N SER A 22 8.71 -8.06 4.06
CA SER A 22 8.84 -8.79 5.32
C SER A 22 8.89 -7.85 6.52
N ASP A 23 9.07 -6.55 6.27
CA ASP A 23 9.20 -5.54 7.31
C ASP A 23 8.11 -4.48 7.12
N GLU A 24 7.35 -4.24 8.19
CA GLU A 24 6.28 -3.26 8.17
C GLU A 24 6.80 -1.85 7.89
N LYS A 25 7.95 -1.52 8.43
CA LYS A 25 8.54 -0.20 8.21
C LYS A 25 8.82 0.04 6.73
N GLU A 26 9.33 -0.99 6.05
CA GLU A 26 9.63 -0.89 4.63
C GLU A 26 8.35 -0.76 3.83
N ALA A 27 7.32 -1.52 4.17
CA ALA A 27 6.04 -1.42 3.51
C ALA A 27 5.44 -0.02 3.69
N ASN A 28 5.49 0.50 4.92
CA ASN A 28 4.97 1.83 5.22
C ASN A 28 5.71 2.91 4.44
N ARG A 29 7.03 2.78 4.35
CA ARG A 29 7.84 3.75 3.62
C ARG A 29 7.46 3.77 2.15
N ASN A 30 7.28 2.60 1.56
CA ASN A 30 6.91 2.52 0.14
C ASN A 30 5.50 3.04 -0.11
N ALA A 31 4.56 2.73 0.78
CA ALA A 31 3.21 3.26 0.67
C ALA A 31 3.20 4.78 0.77
N GLU A 32 4.03 5.33 1.65
CA GLU A 32 4.13 6.78 1.82
C GLU A 32 4.67 7.44 0.56
N LEU A 33 5.69 6.84 -0.04
CA LEU A 33 6.24 7.36 -1.29
C LEU A 33 5.20 7.32 -2.41
N LEU A 34 4.44 6.23 -2.49
CA LEU A 34 3.39 6.12 -3.50
C LEU A 34 2.31 7.17 -3.31
N ASN A 35 1.95 7.46 -2.06
CA ASN A 35 0.97 8.51 -1.78
C ASN A 35 1.49 9.89 -2.19
N MET A 36 2.79 10.08 -2.18
CA MET A 36 3.39 11.34 -2.61
C MET A 36 3.41 11.48 -4.13
N VAL A 37 3.76 10.40 -4.84
CA VAL A 37 3.87 10.44 -6.30
C VAL A 37 2.51 10.34 -6.98
N ASP A 38 1.56 9.69 -6.33
CA ASP A 38 0.22 9.49 -6.89
C ASP A 38 -0.84 9.90 -5.87
N PRO A 39 -1.10 11.20 -5.75
CA PRO A 39 -2.10 11.68 -4.79
C PRO A 39 -3.54 11.37 -5.19
N PHE A 40 -3.75 10.89 -6.40
CA PHE A 40 -5.08 10.55 -6.89
C PHE A 40 -5.63 9.31 -6.20
N ASN A 41 -4.77 8.33 -5.97
CA ASN A 41 -5.13 7.10 -5.27
C ASN A 41 -4.58 7.11 -3.85
N ASN A 42 -5.14 6.25 -3.02
CA ASN A 42 -4.69 6.11 -1.64
C ASN A 42 -3.99 4.76 -1.49
N TYR A 43 -2.84 4.74 -0.83
CA TYR A 43 -2.07 3.52 -0.64
C TYR A 43 -1.99 3.19 0.83
N LYS A 44 -2.36 1.97 1.17
CA LYS A 44 -2.34 1.50 2.56
C LYS A 44 -1.59 0.19 2.66
N VAL A 45 -0.94 0.00 3.79
CA VAL A 45 -0.26 -1.25 4.08
C VAL A 45 -1.26 -2.23 4.68
N LYS A 46 -1.25 -3.46 4.17
CA LYS A 46 -2.07 -4.52 4.71
C LYS A 46 -1.17 -5.65 5.18
N LYS A 47 -1.43 -6.15 6.36
CA LYS A 47 -0.72 -7.29 6.92
C LYS A 47 -1.29 -8.57 6.34
N GLU A 48 -0.42 -9.36 5.74
CA GLU A 48 -0.79 -10.70 5.27
C GLU A 48 -0.35 -11.71 6.30
N ALA A 49 -1.16 -12.68 6.53
CA ALA A 49 -0.90 -13.69 7.56
C ALA A 49 0.31 -14.54 7.25
#